data_9c0ceb3f90278600f6f10f06f8f811d2
#
_entry.id   9c0ceb3f90278600f6f10f06f8f811d2
#
_cell.length_a   1.000
_cell.length_b   1.000
_cell.length_c   1.000
_cell.angle_alpha   90.00
_cell.angle_beta   90.00
_cell.angle_gamma   90.00
#
_symmetry.space_group_name_H-M   'P 1'
#
loop_
_entity.id
_entity.type
_entity.pdbx_description
1 polymer ?
#
loop_
_entity_poly.entity_id
_entity_poly.type
_entity_poly.pdbx_seq_one_letter_code
_entity_poly.pdbx_strand_id
1 'polypeptide(L)'
;MISILIVGLLLVAQSAASNNAFVSILSTNDYLLAAKVLAYSIKMQNMKEPYIIFYTENVATQSLKSLHSLGIDTFPINEIDTPYRASHKGAKFQYTRINLWAMTNYTTFVSLDLDTLVKHDISALFRCGSFCASMRHSDKFNAGVMVLKPNKTVFDDMSKKYSILPSYDGGDQGFMNSYFSDTKYASMFNPDDMNWPNESNSIHTLSMAYNYDIGVYYLQSRLLIEPKIIHYTMGPTKPWIWWTYPMFDLNWEWYRLRIEVERLDGDSSEGLRVFFMETLIALFLLLVYKTIANYIKAPSRWRLKDSFVAYFLLQLCAIAFSFLTVPPQRSLLVSWTIFITNQLLLLLFSTAVYARIIHDTTPNLAQVLQFMLFLPTTAAAIWFTLKAISTFSDRCIAMLILLPSWILLANCLCRRLSAVDNTALVRYEPVKTS
;
A
#
# COMPACT_ATOMS: atom_id res chain seq x y z
N MET A 1 57.77 5.68 -32.18
CA MET A 1 56.59 5.35 -33.01
C MET A 1 55.78 4.16 -32.50
N ILE A 2 56.37 3.13 -31.89
CA ILE A 2 55.65 1.94 -31.39
C ILE A 2 54.82 2.25 -30.14
N SER A 3 55.26 3.15 -29.26
CA SER A 3 54.53 3.53 -28.05
C SER A 3 53.23 4.30 -28.30
N ILE A 4 53.15 5.06 -29.41
CA ILE A 4 51.95 5.83 -29.79
C ILE A 4 50.88 4.91 -30.39
N LEU A 5 51.28 3.83 -31.07
CA LEU A 5 50.35 2.81 -31.61
C LEU A 5 49.69 1.97 -30.53
N ILE A 6 50.39 1.66 -29.40
CA ILE A 6 49.85 0.87 -28.29
C ILE A 6 48.84 1.70 -27.48
N VAL A 7 49.08 3.01 -27.30
CA VAL A 7 48.12 3.91 -26.63
C VAL A 7 46.89 4.12 -27.51
N GLY A 8 47.05 4.20 -28.85
CA GLY A 8 45.91 4.30 -29.78
C GLY A 8 45.07 3.02 -29.84
N LEU A 9 45.67 1.83 -29.73
CA LEU A 9 44.96 0.53 -29.66
C LEU A 9 44.25 0.31 -28.33
N LEU A 10 44.80 0.83 -27.24
CA LEU A 10 44.13 0.77 -25.92
C LEU A 10 42.93 1.74 -25.80
N LEU A 11 42.90 2.80 -26.57
CA LEU A 11 41.77 3.74 -26.65
C LEU A 11 40.64 3.25 -27.57
N VAL A 12 40.89 2.32 -28.47
CA VAL A 12 39.88 1.72 -29.37
C VAL A 12 39.22 0.47 -28.74
N ALA A 13 39.82 -0.10 -27.69
CA ALA A 13 39.27 -1.28 -26.98
C ALA A 13 38.49 -0.96 -25.71
N GLN A 14 38.17 0.30 -25.44
CA GLN A 14 37.00 0.62 -24.61
C GLN A 14 35.73 0.40 -25.45
N SER A 15 35.35 -0.85 -25.63
CA SER A 15 33.98 -1.20 -25.92
C SER A 15 33.13 -0.43 -24.90
N ALA A 16 32.29 0.46 -25.38
CA ALA A 16 31.40 1.23 -24.54
C ALA A 16 30.68 0.22 -23.63
N ALA A 17 31.12 0.12 -22.37
CA ALA A 17 30.41 -0.69 -21.38
C ALA A 17 28.97 -0.20 -21.40
N SER A 18 28.02 -1.09 -21.69
CA SER A 18 26.63 -0.71 -21.79
C SER A 18 26.21 -0.11 -20.44
N ASN A 19 25.86 1.18 -20.42
CA ASN A 19 25.43 1.86 -19.21
C ASN A 19 23.93 1.64 -19.03
N ASN A 20 23.56 0.41 -18.70
CA ASN A 20 22.18 -0.01 -18.43
C ASN A 20 21.81 0.24 -16.97
N ALA A 21 20.56 0.58 -16.69
CA ALA A 21 20.08 0.70 -15.32
C ALA A 21 18.60 0.37 -15.19
N PHE A 22 18.23 -0.22 -14.07
CA PHE A 22 16.85 -0.23 -13.58
C PHE A 22 16.55 1.15 -13.01
N VAL A 23 15.37 1.70 -13.29
CA VAL A 23 15.04 3.07 -12.89
C VAL A 23 13.61 3.20 -12.38
N SER A 24 13.43 4.01 -11.34
CA SER A 24 12.11 4.47 -10.88
C SER A 24 12.12 5.98 -10.65
N ILE A 25 10.93 6.57 -10.57
CA ILE A 25 10.76 7.99 -10.25
C ILE A 25 10.01 8.11 -8.93
N LEU A 26 10.61 8.79 -7.95
CA LEU A 26 10.01 9.11 -6.66
C LEU A 26 9.58 10.58 -6.68
N SER A 27 8.27 10.81 -6.78
CA SER A 27 7.71 12.18 -6.85
C SER A 27 7.22 12.70 -5.51
N THR A 28 6.90 11.83 -4.54
CA THR A 28 6.42 12.19 -3.21
C THR A 28 6.93 11.21 -2.15
N ASN A 29 6.98 11.66 -0.88
CA ASN A 29 7.38 10.79 0.23
C ASN A 29 6.42 9.62 0.48
N ASP A 30 5.20 9.68 -0.02
CA ASP A 30 4.18 8.63 0.17
C ASP A 30 4.59 7.28 -0.44
N TYR A 31 5.50 7.30 -1.43
CA TYR A 31 6.02 6.10 -2.08
C TYR A 31 7.41 5.68 -1.60
N LEU A 32 7.96 6.35 -0.56
CA LEU A 32 9.30 6.03 -0.05
C LEU A 32 9.43 4.57 0.39
N LEU A 33 8.46 4.06 1.14
CA LEU A 33 8.46 2.67 1.60
C LEU A 33 8.41 1.69 0.41
N ALA A 34 7.58 2.00 -0.59
CA ALA A 34 7.48 1.21 -1.81
C ALA A 34 8.81 1.20 -2.58
N ALA A 35 9.46 2.37 -2.70
CA ALA A 35 10.78 2.50 -3.32
C ALA A 35 11.83 1.62 -2.64
N LYS A 36 11.86 1.59 -1.32
CA LYS A 36 12.78 0.74 -0.53
C LYS A 36 12.53 -0.74 -0.74
N VAL A 37 11.26 -1.16 -0.74
CA VAL A 37 10.91 -2.58 -0.93
C VAL A 37 11.21 -3.03 -2.35
N LEU A 38 10.93 -2.21 -3.36
CA LEU A 38 11.31 -2.48 -4.74
C LEU A 38 12.83 -2.61 -4.88
N ALA A 39 13.60 -1.65 -4.34
CA ALA A 39 15.07 -1.71 -4.36
C ALA A 39 15.61 -3.00 -3.72
N TYR A 40 15.04 -3.39 -2.59
CA TYR A 40 15.42 -4.62 -1.91
C TYR A 40 15.06 -5.85 -2.75
N SER A 41 13.90 -5.86 -3.40
CA SER A 41 13.50 -6.96 -4.29
C SER A 41 14.45 -7.13 -5.49
N ILE A 42 14.92 -6.02 -6.08
CA ILE A 42 15.92 -6.03 -7.16
C ILE A 42 17.26 -6.55 -6.65
N LYS A 43 17.72 -6.06 -5.49
CA LYS A 43 18.99 -6.49 -4.86
C LYS A 43 19.02 -8.00 -4.59
N MET A 44 17.89 -8.59 -4.20
CA MET A 44 17.77 -10.03 -3.95
C MET A 44 18.01 -10.89 -5.19
N GLN A 45 17.86 -10.33 -6.40
CA GLN A 45 18.08 -11.06 -7.65
C GLN A 45 19.55 -11.05 -8.09
N ASN A 46 20.45 -10.35 -7.39
CA ASN A 46 21.88 -10.26 -7.67
C ASN A 46 22.20 -9.87 -9.13
N MET A 47 21.35 -9.03 -9.74
CA MET A 47 21.58 -8.50 -11.08
C MET A 47 22.77 -7.54 -11.09
N LYS A 48 23.47 -7.44 -12.23
CA LYS A 48 24.69 -6.63 -12.37
C LYS A 48 24.40 -5.13 -12.55
N GLU A 49 23.28 -4.84 -13.19
CA GLU A 49 22.90 -3.48 -13.53
C GLU A 49 22.41 -2.76 -12.27
N PRO A 50 22.81 -1.48 -12.10
CA PRO A 50 22.41 -0.70 -10.93
C PRO A 50 20.90 -0.40 -10.95
N TYR A 51 20.33 -0.26 -9.77
CA TYR A 51 19.02 0.36 -9.58
C TYR A 51 19.20 1.77 -9.08
N ILE A 52 18.60 2.74 -9.79
CA ILE A 52 18.68 4.16 -9.48
C ILE A 52 17.27 4.76 -9.34
N ILE A 53 17.13 5.78 -8.49
CA ILE A 53 15.89 6.52 -8.32
C ILE A 53 16.08 7.96 -8.71
N PHE A 54 15.30 8.42 -9.69
CA PHE A 54 15.15 9.84 -9.95
C PHE A 54 14.10 10.43 -9.02
N TYR A 55 14.38 11.59 -8.42
CA TYR A 55 13.47 12.21 -7.46
C TYR A 55 13.15 13.66 -7.84
N THR A 56 11.91 14.08 -7.52
CA THR A 56 11.46 15.46 -7.71
C THR A 56 11.71 16.30 -6.45
N GLU A 57 11.58 17.62 -6.56
CA GLU A 57 11.81 18.56 -5.46
C GLU A 57 10.89 18.37 -4.25
N ASN A 58 9.76 17.66 -4.43
CA ASN A 58 8.81 17.37 -3.36
C ASN A 58 9.27 16.26 -2.40
N VAL A 59 10.39 15.59 -2.69
CA VAL A 59 10.95 14.53 -1.86
C VAL A 59 11.84 15.12 -0.78
N ALA A 60 11.52 14.81 0.49
CA ALA A 60 12.27 15.34 1.63
C ALA A 60 13.71 14.80 1.66
N THR A 61 14.66 15.65 2.04
CA THR A 61 16.08 15.27 2.19
C THR A 61 16.28 14.07 3.11
N GLN A 62 15.46 13.93 4.16
CA GLN A 62 15.51 12.78 5.06
C GLN A 62 15.16 11.46 4.34
N SER A 63 14.21 11.50 3.39
CA SER A 63 13.85 10.34 2.56
C SER A 63 15.01 9.92 1.66
N LEU A 64 15.72 10.89 1.07
CA LEU A 64 16.92 10.62 0.25
C LEU A 64 18.04 10.01 1.09
N LYS A 65 18.30 10.53 2.30
CA LYS A 65 19.28 9.94 3.21
C LYS A 65 18.95 8.49 3.54
N SER A 66 17.67 8.19 3.74
CA SER A 66 17.20 6.83 4.03
C SER A 66 17.33 5.88 2.82
N LEU A 67 17.23 6.38 1.58
CA LEU A 67 17.52 5.59 0.38
C LEU A 67 19.04 5.34 0.24
N HIS A 68 19.86 6.36 0.47
CA HIS A 68 21.32 6.24 0.42
C HIS A 68 21.86 5.26 1.47
N SER A 69 21.29 5.21 2.69
CA SER A 69 21.70 4.24 3.72
C SER A 69 21.45 2.79 3.32
N LEU A 70 20.53 2.55 2.38
CA LEU A 70 20.27 1.23 1.77
C LEU A 70 21.14 0.96 0.52
N GLY A 71 22.02 1.90 0.15
CA GLY A 71 22.90 1.80 -1.02
C GLY A 71 22.20 2.11 -2.34
N ILE A 72 21.12 2.90 -2.31
CA ILE A 72 20.37 3.29 -3.52
C ILE A 72 20.85 4.67 -3.97
N ASP A 73 21.34 4.74 -5.19
CA ASP A 73 21.72 6.02 -5.81
C ASP A 73 20.48 6.82 -6.23
N THR A 74 20.49 8.12 -5.93
CA THR A 74 19.38 9.00 -6.26
C THR A 74 19.85 10.24 -6.99
N PHE A 75 19.11 10.67 -8.04
CA PHE A 75 19.42 11.84 -8.85
C PHE A 75 18.18 12.74 -8.99
N PRO A 76 18.36 14.07 -9.00
CA PRO A 76 17.25 14.98 -9.21
C PRO A 76 16.73 14.90 -10.65
N ILE A 77 15.41 15.08 -10.80
CA ILE A 77 14.72 15.14 -12.09
C ILE A 77 13.72 16.30 -12.09
N ASN A 78 13.65 17.04 -13.19
CA ASN A 78 12.68 18.11 -13.34
C ASN A 78 11.26 17.54 -13.49
N GLU A 79 10.30 18.12 -12.81
CA GLU A 79 8.89 17.74 -12.93
C GLU A 79 8.32 18.17 -14.29
N ILE A 80 7.47 17.31 -14.84
CA ILE A 80 6.59 17.64 -15.96
C ILE A 80 5.17 17.45 -15.47
N ASP A 81 4.44 18.56 -15.37
CA ASP A 81 3.04 18.54 -14.97
C ASP A 81 2.16 17.90 -16.05
N THR A 82 1.09 17.23 -15.61
CA THR A 82 0.08 16.73 -16.53
C THR A 82 -0.63 17.89 -17.25
N PRO A 83 -0.84 17.83 -18.59
CA PRO A 83 -1.62 18.80 -19.31
C PRO A 83 -3.13 18.67 -19.04
N TYR A 84 -3.54 17.64 -18.34
CA TYR A 84 -4.93 17.36 -17.96
C TYR A 84 -5.15 17.69 -16.48
N ARG A 85 -6.39 18.02 -16.10
CA ARG A 85 -6.73 18.14 -14.68
C ARG A 85 -6.61 16.76 -14.02
N ALA A 86 -5.60 16.59 -13.19
CA ALA A 86 -5.43 15.37 -12.43
C ALA A 86 -6.57 15.23 -11.40
N SER A 87 -7.29 14.13 -11.43
CA SER A 87 -8.34 13.80 -10.46
C SER A 87 -7.77 13.48 -9.06
N HIS A 88 -6.47 13.20 -8.97
CA HIS A 88 -5.77 12.86 -7.72
C HIS A 88 -4.30 13.31 -7.77
N LYS A 89 -3.72 13.57 -6.61
CA LYS A 89 -2.36 14.13 -6.47
C LYS A 89 -1.28 13.30 -7.17
N GLY A 90 -1.39 11.97 -7.17
CA GLY A 90 -0.40 11.07 -7.80
C GLY A 90 -0.31 11.19 -9.31
N ALA A 91 -1.40 11.57 -10.01
CA ALA A 91 -1.41 11.73 -11.45
C ALA A 91 -0.65 12.99 -11.92
N LYS A 92 -0.50 14.00 -11.05
CA LYS A 92 0.12 15.27 -11.39
C LYS A 92 1.54 15.12 -11.96
N PHE A 93 2.34 14.19 -11.42
CA PHE A 93 3.78 14.09 -11.71
C PHE A 93 4.12 12.93 -12.65
N GLN A 94 3.16 12.17 -13.14
CA GLN A 94 3.41 10.98 -13.95
C GLN A 94 4.15 11.29 -15.25
N TYR A 95 3.89 12.45 -15.88
CA TYR A 95 4.56 12.89 -17.10
C TYR A 95 6.06 13.14 -16.93
N THR A 96 6.56 13.28 -15.72
CA THR A 96 7.99 13.40 -15.38
C THR A 96 8.81 12.27 -15.98
N ARG A 97 8.22 11.10 -16.22
CA ARG A 97 8.86 9.95 -16.85
C ARG A 97 9.39 10.22 -18.26
N ILE A 98 8.82 11.17 -18.99
CA ILE A 98 9.29 11.56 -20.33
C ILE A 98 10.77 11.97 -20.28
N ASN A 99 11.25 12.54 -19.18
CA ASN A 99 12.65 12.94 -19.03
C ASN A 99 13.65 11.77 -19.15
N LEU A 100 13.22 10.53 -18.95
CA LEU A 100 14.10 9.37 -19.09
C LEU A 100 14.69 9.28 -20.51
N TRP A 101 13.95 9.71 -21.54
CA TRP A 101 14.46 9.75 -22.91
C TRP A 101 15.54 10.81 -23.14
N ALA A 102 15.63 11.84 -22.29
CA ALA A 102 16.71 12.87 -22.38
C ALA A 102 18.05 12.39 -21.82
N MET A 103 18.09 11.27 -21.07
CA MET A 103 19.27 10.81 -20.33
C MET A 103 20.19 9.95 -21.20
N THR A 104 20.71 10.52 -22.28
CA THR A 104 21.49 9.83 -23.33
C THR A 104 22.86 9.31 -22.90
N ASN A 105 23.28 9.56 -21.66
CA ASN A 105 24.44 8.92 -21.04
C ASN A 105 24.18 7.46 -20.62
N TYR A 106 22.93 7.02 -20.64
CA TYR A 106 22.54 5.61 -20.45
C TYR A 106 22.22 4.96 -21.80
N THR A 107 22.48 3.64 -21.88
CA THR A 107 22.19 2.86 -23.09
C THR A 107 20.76 2.40 -23.11
N THR A 108 20.30 1.80 -22.01
CA THR A 108 18.94 1.26 -21.88
C THR A 108 18.48 1.40 -20.43
N PHE A 109 17.24 1.81 -20.26
CA PHE A 109 16.54 1.75 -18.98
C PHE A 109 15.49 0.64 -18.99
N VAL A 110 15.39 -0.06 -17.84
CA VAL A 110 14.20 -0.80 -17.46
C VAL A 110 13.48 0.05 -16.40
N SER A 111 12.44 0.75 -16.81
CA SER A 111 11.63 1.62 -15.95
C SER A 111 10.61 0.80 -15.19
N LEU A 112 10.59 0.94 -13.87
CA LEU A 112 9.73 0.21 -12.94
C LEU A 112 8.92 1.20 -12.11
N ASP A 113 7.60 1.01 -12.03
CA ASP A 113 6.78 1.73 -11.07
C ASP A 113 7.11 1.28 -9.64
N LEU A 114 7.04 2.21 -8.68
CA LEU A 114 7.41 1.95 -7.29
C LEU A 114 6.50 0.93 -6.60
N ASP A 115 5.32 0.68 -7.15
CA ASP A 115 4.37 -0.33 -6.70
C ASP A 115 4.53 -1.68 -7.44
N THR A 116 5.74 -1.95 -7.94
CA THR A 116 6.14 -3.25 -8.48
C THR A 116 7.01 -4.03 -7.50
N LEU A 117 7.12 -5.34 -7.71
CA LEU A 117 7.95 -6.26 -6.94
C LEU A 117 8.65 -7.23 -7.88
N VAL A 118 9.98 -7.22 -7.90
CA VAL A 118 10.78 -8.10 -8.75
C VAL A 118 11.01 -9.43 -8.03
N LYS A 119 10.59 -10.54 -8.68
CA LYS A 119 10.69 -11.91 -8.12
C LYS A 119 11.81 -12.74 -8.71
N HIS A 120 12.24 -12.43 -9.92
CA HIS A 120 13.25 -13.18 -10.65
C HIS A 120 14.20 -12.23 -11.38
N ASP A 121 15.33 -12.76 -11.86
CA ASP A 121 16.24 -12.01 -12.74
C ASP A 121 15.50 -11.54 -14.00
N ILE A 122 15.58 -10.24 -14.26
CA ILE A 122 14.97 -9.56 -15.39
C ILE A 122 15.99 -8.84 -16.28
N SER A 123 17.28 -9.15 -16.13
CA SER A 123 18.37 -8.54 -16.91
C SER A 123 18.21 -8.75 -18.42
N ALA A 124 17.54 -9.83 -18.83
CA ALA A 124 17.22 -10.09 -20.25
C ALA A 124 16.44 -8.93 -20.90
N LEU A 125 15.69 -8.13 -20.11
CA LEU A 125 14.90 -7.02 -20.63
C LEU A 125 15.78 -5.94 -21.32
N PHE A 126 17.02 -5.78 -20.93
CA PHE A 126 17.94 -4.81 -21.57
C PHE A 126 18.22 -5.13 -23.05
N ARG A 127 17.87 -6.32 -23.51
CA ARG A 127 18.00 -6.73 -24.94
C ARG A 127 16.71 -6.56 -25.74
N CYS A 128 15.62 -6.07 -25.12
CA CYS A 128 14.29 -6.12 -25.75
C CYS A 128 14.20 -5.25 -27.02
N GLY A 129 14.65 -4.03 -27.00
CA GLY A 129 14.52 -3.10 -28.12
C GLY A 129 14.63 -1.64 -27.69
N SER A 130 14.14 -0.73 -28.53
CA SER A 130 14.13 0.72 -28.23
C SER A 130 12.97 1.10 -27.30
N PHE A 131 11.84 0.39 -27.41
CA PHE A 131 10.70 0.50 -26.51
C PHE A 131 10.00 -0.86 -26.37
N CYS A 132 9.73 -1.29 -25.14
CA CYS A 132 8.96 -2.50 -24.89
C CYS A 132 8.07 -2.31 -23.68
N ALA A 133 6.83 -2.82 -23.76
CA ALA A 133 5.87 -2.79 -22.67
C ALA A 133 4.93 -4.01 -22.70
N SER A 134 4.38 -4.38 -21.56
CA SER A 134 3.45 -5.49 -21.45
C SER A 134 2.02 -5.06 -21.76
N MET A 135 1.37 -5.75 -22.68
CA MET A 135 -0.06 -5.53 -22.95
C MET A 135 -0.89 -5.97 -21.76
N ARG A 136 -1.94 -5.20 -21.48
CA ARG A 136 -2.98 -5.59 -20.51
C ARG A 136 -3.98 -6.52 -21.20
N HIS A 137 -5.12 -6.72 -20.55
CA HIS A 137 -6.28 -7.46 -21.10
C HIS A 137 -7.02 -6.73 -22.25
N SER A 138 -6.42 -5.68 -22.82
CA SER A 138 -6.93 -4.89 -23.93
C SER A 138 -5.82 -4.58 -24.93
N ASP A 139 -6.10 -3.75 -25.94
CA ASP A 139 -5.13 -3.23 -26.92
C ASP A 139 -4.19 -2.13 -26.34
N LYS A 140 -4.19 -1.95 -25.03
CA LYS A 140 -3.37 -0.97 -24.31
C LYS A 140 -2.33 -1.67 -23.45
N PHE A 141 -1.10 -1.15 -23.47
CA PHE A 141 -0.07 -1.60 -22.54
C PHE A 141 -0.14 -0.83 -21.23
N ASN A 142 0.39 -1.46 -20.18
CA ASN A 142 0.58 -0.81 -18.88
C ASN A 142 1.99 -0.23 -18.81
N ALA A 143 2.10 1.05 -18.40
CA ALA A 143 3.35 1.79 -18.33
C ALA A 143 4.18 1.51 -17.08
N GLY A 144 3.72 0.64 -16.17
CA GLY A 144 4.42 0.36 -14.90
C GLY A 144 5.73 -0.42 -15.05
N VAL A 145 5.88 -1.16 -16.16
CA VAL A 145 7.14 -1.79 -16.55
C VAL A 145 7.38 -1.52 -18.02
N MET A 146 8.43 -0.78 -18.32
CA MET A 146 8.83 -0.45 -19.69
C MET A 146 10.32 -0.60 -19.86
N VAL A 147 10.74 -1.07 -21.04
CA VAL A 147 12.11 -0.93 -21.53
C VAL A 147 12.16 0.26 -22.45
N LEU A 148 13.16 1.11 -22.30
CA LEU A 148 13.36 2.25 -23.19
C LEU A 148 14.85 2.54 -23.43
N LYS A 149 15.19 2.96 -24.65
CA LYS A 149 16.51 3.49 -24.97
C LYS A 149 16.43 5.02 -24.99
N PRO A 150 17.20 5.71 -24.13
CA PRO A 150 17.28 7.16 -24.16
C PRO A 150 17.64 7.68 -25.56
N ASN A 151 16.88 8.67 -26.03
CA ASN A 151 17.07 9.29 -27.34
C ASN A 151 16.56 10.73 -27.30
N LYS A 152 17.47 11.68 -27.50
CA LYS A 152 17.15 13.13 -27.44
C LYS A 152 16.08 13.53 -28.46
N THR A 153 16.10 12.96 -29.68
CA THR A 153 15.08 13.25 -30.69
C THR A 153 13.69 12.78 -30.25
N VAL A 154 13.60 11.59 -29.63
CA VAL A 154 12.33 11.07 -29.08
C VAL A 154 11.86 11.96 -27.93
N PHE A 155 12.75 12.36 -27.02
CA PHE A 155 12.43 13.29 -25.94
C PHE A 155 11.87 14.61 -26.46
N ASP A 156 12.52 15.22 -27.45
CA ASP A 156 12.11 16.51 -28.02
C ASP A 156 10.76 16.41 -28.74
N ASP A 157 10.50 15.30 -29.40
CA ASP A 157 9.22 15.01 -30.05
C ASP A 157 8.10 14.76 -29.01
N MET A 158 8.35 13.95 -27.97
CA MET A 158 7.42 13.75 -26.88
C MET A 158 7.09 15.06 -26.16
N SER A 159 8.10 15.91 -25.92
CA SER A 159 7.94 17.20 -25.26
C SER A 159 7.07 18.19 -26.06
N LYS A 160 6.97 18.03 -27.36
CA LYS A 160 6.05 18.80 -28.21
C LYS A 160 4.64 18.20 -28.24
N LYS A 161 4.51 16.89 -28.04
CA LYS A 161 3.27 16.13 -28.26
C LYS A 161 2.51 15.79 -26.99
N TYR A 162 3.12 15.88 -25.79
CA TYR A 162 2.48 15.39 -24.55
C TYR A 162 1.20 16.15 -24.18
N SER A 163 1.05 17.39 -24.64
CA SER A 163 -0.17 18.19 -24.44
C SER A 163 -1.15 18.12 -25.64
N ILE A 164 -0.77 17.44 -26.74
CA ILE A 164 -1.52 17.40 -27.99
C ILE A 164 -2.13 16.02 -28.19
N LEU A 165 -1.35 14.94 -27.99
CA LEU A 165 -1.83 13.56 -28.15
C LEU A 165 -2.82 13.21 -27.03
N PRO A 166 -3.89 12.48 -27.35
CA PRO A 166 -4.88 12.11 -26.36
C PRO A 166 -4.30 11.16 -25.32
N SER A 167 -4.72 11.35 -24.05
CA SER A 167 -4.51 10.40 -22.98
C SER A 167 -5.87 9.89 -22.50
N TYR A 168 -6.12 8.58 -22.61
CA TYR A 168 -7.42 8.00 -22.26
C TYR A 168 -7.69 8.01 -20.75
N ASP A 169 -6.64 8.11 -19.93
CA ASP A 169 -6.71 8.15 -18.46
C ASP A 169 -6.28 9.51 -17.86
N GLY A 170 -5.86 10.47 -18.72
CA GLY A 170 -5.31 11.75 -18.31
C GLY A 170 -3.91 11.66 -17.69
N GLY A 171 -3.34 10.47 -17.60
CA GLY A 171 -1.99 10.17 -17.10
C GLY A 171 -0.98 9.94 -18.23
N ASP A 172 0.26 9.65 -17.83
CA ASP A 172 1.34 9.32 -18.76
C ASP A 172 1.10 8.01 -19.53
N GLN A 173 0.43 7.04 -18.92
CA GLN A 173 0.12 5.77 -19.55
C GLN A 173 -0.74 5.96 -20.80
N GLY A 174 -1.79 6.78 -20.72
CA GLY A 174 -2.64 7.08 -21.86
C GLY A 174 -1.88 7.80 -22.97
N PHE A 175 -1.02 8.77 -22.61
CA PHE A 175 -0.13 9.44 -23.56
C PHE A 175 0.85 8.47 -24.21
N MET A 176 1.56 7.64 -23.43
CA MET A 176 2.51 6.65 -23.95
C MET A 176 1.84 5.68 -24.94
N ASN A 177 0.61 5.22 -24.65
CA ASN A 177 -0.17 4.38 -25.56
C ASN A 177 -0.57 5.09 -26.85
N SER A 178 -0.73 6.41 -26.84
CA SER A 178 -0.97 7.19 -28.06
C SER A 178 0.32 7.43 -28.82
N TYR A 179 1.44 7.65 -28.14
CA TYR A 179 2.73 7.90 -28.75
C TYR A 179 3.34 6.63 -29.37
N PHE A 180 3.31 5.51 -28.65
CA PHE A 180 3.78 4.19 -29.10
C PHE A 180 2.61 3.30 -29.52
N SER A 181 1.72 3.82 -30.35
CA SER A 181 0.49 3.14 -30.77
C SER A 181 0.70 1.79 -31.44
N ASP A 182 1.86 1.61 -32.08
CA ASP A 182 2.22 0.40 -32.83
C ASP A 182 2.64 -0.77 -31.92
N THR A 183 2.87 -0.51 -30.64
CA THR A 183 3.24 -1.58 -29.67
C THR A 183 2.26 -2.74 -29.70
N LYS A 184 0.97 -2.49 -29.89
CA LYS A 184 -0.07 -3.54 -29.93
C LYS A 184 0.06 -4.51 -31.10
N TYR A 185 0.78 -4.14 -32.15
CA TYR A 185 1.04 -4.98 -33.33
C TYR A 185 2.46 -5.58 -33.33
N ALA A 186 3.28 -5.19 -32.35
CA ALA A 186 4.67 -5.60 -32.29
C ALA A 186 4.81 -7.06 -31.83
N SER A 187 5.86 -7.73 -32.30
CA SER A 187 6.20 -9.09 -31.86
C SER A 187 6.53 -9.12 -30.35
N MET A 188 6.24 -10.25 -29.72
CA MET A 188 6.57 -10.45 -28.32
C MET A 188 8.06 -10.76 -28.19
N PHE A 189 8.74 -10.06 -27.27
CA PHE A 189 10.13 -10.30 -26.91
C PHE A 189 10.31 -11.71 -26.38
N ASN A 190 11.30 -12.43 -26.94
CA ASN A 190 11.72 -13.73 -26.47
C ASN A 190 13.03 -13.59 -25.66
N PRO A 191 13.01 -13.68 -24.32
CA PRO A 191 14.19 -13.55 -23.49
C PRO A 191 15.20 -14.69 -23.66
N ASP A 192 14.77 -15.85 -24.17
CA ASP A 192 15.60 -17.03 -24.34
C ASP A 192 16.37 -17.00 -25.68
N ASP A 193 15.99 -16.14 -26.59
CA ASP A 193 16.71 -15.92 -27.83
C ASP A 193 17.88 -14.95 -27.59
N MET A 194 19.10 -15.49 -27.52
CA MET A 194 20.32 -14.71 -27.36
C MET A 194 20.66 -13.83 -28.58
N ASN A 195 20.11 -14.17 -29.74
CA ASN A 195 20.29 -13.42 -31.01
C ASN A 195 19.12 -12.49 -31.29
N TRP A 196 18.27 -12.21 -30.28
CA TRP A 196 17.14 -11.31 -30.43
C TRP A 196 17.55 -10.00 -31.09
N PRO A 197 16.86 -9.55 -32.17
CA PRO A 197 17.23 -8.33 -32.88
C PRO A 197 17.12 -7.11 -31.96
N ASN A 198 18.26 -6.53 -31.61
CA ASN A 198 18.31 -5.33 -30.75
C ASN A 198 18.53 -4.08 -31.60
N GLU A 199 17.63 -3.87 -32.57
CA GLU A 199 17.69 -2.71 -33.47
C GLU A 199 17.38 -1.41 -32.71
N SER A 200 17.96 -0.32 -33.19
CA SER A 200 17.87 1.00 -32.54
C SER A 200 16.44 1.55 -32.46
N ASN A 201 15.54 1.13 -33.34
CA ASN A 201 14.15 1.60 -33.45
C ASN A 201 13.11 0.50 -33.27
N SER A 202 13.48 -0.69 -32.78
CA SER A 202 12.56 -1.80 -32.64
C SER A 202 11.62 -1.61 -31.45
N ILE A 203 10.33 -1.84 -31.64
CA ILE A 203 9.29 -1.86 -30.62
C ILE A 203 8.81 -3.29 -30.44
N HIS A 204 8.67 -3.75 -29.19
CA HIS A 204 8.21 -5.10 -28.90
C HIS A 204 7.22 -5.11 -27.71
N THR A 205 6.40 -6.14 -27.66
CA THR A 205 5.60 -6.42 -26.47
C THR A 205 6.39 -7.30 -25.50
N LEU A 206 6.09 -7.16 -24.20
CA LEU A 206 6.59 -8.03 -23.15
C LEU A 206 5.52 -9.03 -22.74
N SER A 207 5.95 -10.25 -22.36
CA SER A 207 5.07 -11.20 -21.68
C SER A 207 4.45 -10.54 -20.45
N MET A 208 3.20 -10.88 -20.12
CA MET A 208 2.54 -10.42 -18.92
C MET A 208 3.29 -10.82 -17.62
N ALA A 209 4.17 -11.80 -17.67
CA ALA A 209 5.02 -12.18 -16.55
C ALA A 209 5.92 -11.02 -16.05
N TYR A 210 6.30 -10.10 -16.95
CA TYR A 210 7.14 -8.94 -16.63
C TYR A 210 6.36 -7.74 -16.10
N ASN A 211 5.03 -7.77 -16.14
CA ASN A 211 4.18 -6.73 -15.55
C ASN A 211 2.85 -7.35 -15.12
N TYR A 212 2.95 -8.28 -14.16
CA TYR A 212 1.81 -9.10 -13.75
C TYR A 212 0.85 -8.28 -12.88
N ASP A 213 -0.27 -7.89 -13.48
CA ASP A 213 -1.32 -7.10 -12.81
C ASP A 213 -2.05 -7.97 -11.76
N ILE A 214 -2.00 -7.55 -10.49
CA ILE A 214 -2.70 -8.25 -9.41
C ILE A 214 -4.21 -8.32 -9.62
N GLY A 215 -4.81 -7.37 -10.34
CA GLY A 215 -6.23 -7.40 -10.68
C GLY A 215 -6.61 -8.66 -11.46
N VAL A 216 -5.75 -9.10 -12.39
CA VAL A 216 -5.94 -10.34 -13.13
C VAL A 216 -5.93 -11.56 -12.20
N TYR A 217 -4.97 -11.59 -11.25
CA TYR A 217 -4.90 -12.66 -10.26
C TYR A 217 -6.19 -12.75 -9.42
N TYR A 218 -6.66 -11.65 -8.87
CA TYR A 218 -7.85 -11.66 -8.01
C TYR A 218 -9.14 -11.97 -8.78
N LEU A 219 -9.25 -11.56 -10.05
CA LEU A 219 -10.38 -11.92 -10.90
C LEU A 219 -10.40 -13.42 -11.23
N GLN A 220 -9.24 -14.03 -11.48
CA GLN A 220 -9.12 -15.42 -11.84
C GLN A 220 -8.93 -16.36 -10.64
N SER A 221 -8.61 -15.82 -9.45
CA SER A 221 -8.23 -16.55 -8.22
C SER A 221 -7.08 -17.56 -8.43
N ARG A 222 -6.26 -17.34 -9.45
CA ARG A 222 -5.07 -18.16 -9.75
C ARG A 222 -4.07 -17.37 -10.58
N LEU A 223 -2.81 -17.80 -10.53
CA LEU A 223 -1.78 -17.34 -11.45
C LEU A 223 -2.03 -17.92 -12.85
N LEU A 224 -2.05 -17.07 -13.87
CA LEU A 224 -2.11 -17.49 -15.27
C LEU A 224 -0.73 -17.86 -15.81
N ILE A 225 0.30 -17.19 -15.29
CA ILE A 225 1.71 -17.40 -15.57
C ILE A 225 2.50 -17.06 -14.31
N GLU A 226 3.67 -17.69 -14.11
CA GLU A 226 4.56 -17.31 -13.00
C GLU A 226 5.09 -15.88 -13.20
N PRO A 227 4.79 -14.93 -12.28
CA PRO A 227 5.19 -13.55 -12.44
C PRO A 227 6.70 -13.38 -12.19
N LYS A 228 7.39 -12.70 -13.09
CA LYS A 228 8.75 -12.18 -12.87
C LYS A 228 8.73 -10.85 -12.15
N ILE A 229 7.70 -10.04 -12.42
CA ILE A 229 7.41 -8.78 -11.72
C ILE A 229 5.92 -8.75 -11.38
N ILE A 230 5.60 -8.65 -10.10
CA ILE A 230 4.23 -8.37 -9.64
C ILE A 230 4.02 -6.86 -9.66
N HIS A 231 2.90 -6.39 -10.20
CA HIS A 231 2.52 -4.98 -10.19
C HIS A 231 1.21 -4.79 -9.42
N TYR A 232 1.29 -4.06 -8.30
CA TYR A 232 0.18 -3.78 -7.40
C TYR A 232 -0.68 -2.62 -7.93
N THR A 233 -1.31 -2.80 -9.08
CA THR A 233 -2.03 -1.76 -9.86
C THR A 233 -3.25 -1.20 -9.16
N MET A 234 -3.90 -1.97 -8.27
CA MET A 234 -5.17 -1.59 -7.64
C MET A 234 -4.97 -0.52 -6.57
N GLY A 235 -5.44 0.71 -6.81
CA GLY A 235 -5.25 1.88 -5.94
C GLY A 235 -5.61 1.68 -4.47
N PRO A 236 -6.82 1.20 -4.12
CA PRO A 236 -7.22 1.08 -2.72
C PRO A 236 -6.62 -0.12 -1.98
N THR A 237 -5.88 -1.00 -2.67
CA THR A 237 -5.38 -2.26 -2.11
C THR A 237 -3.86 -2.38 -2.20
N LYS A 238 -3.16 -1.24 -2.21
CA LYS A 238 -1.69 -1.23 -2.22
C LYS A 238 -1.12 -2.01 -1.03
N PRO A 239 0.00 -2.74 -1.20
CA PRO A 239 0.51 -3.66 -0.18
C PRO A 239 1.05 -2.98 1.08
N TRP A 240 1.21 -1.66 1.09
CA TRP A 240 1.53 -0.88 2.29
C TRP A 240 0.30 -0.40 3.07
N ILE A 241 -0.91 -0.72 2.60
CA ILE A 241 -2.16 -0.38 3.27
C ILE A 241 -2.53 -1.53 4.21
N TRP A 242 -2.47 -1.30 5.51
CA TRP A 242 -2.58 -2.31 6.55
C TRP A 242 -3.89 -3.12 6.56
N TRP A 243 -5.03 -2.50 6.22
CA TRP A 243 -6.34 -3.16 6.26
C TRP A 243 -6.57 -4.13 5.09
N THR A 244 -5.70 -4.13 4.09
CA THR A 244 -5.80 -5.06 2.95
C THR A 244 -5.51 -6.50 3.34
N TYR A 245 -4.84 -6.70 4.46
CA TYR A 245 -4.58 -8.01 5.03
C TYR A 245 -5.73 -8.46 5.94
N PRO A 246 -6.15 -9.70 5.89
CA PRO A 246 -5.66 -10.86 5.14
C PRO A 246 -6.35 -11.09 3.78
N MET A 247 -7.11 -10.13 3.27
CA MET A 247 -7.91 -10.29 2.06
C MET A 247 -7.05 -10.56 0.81
N PHE A 248 -5.95 -9.83 0.66
CA PHE A 248 -5.09 -9.81 -0.52
C PHE A 248 -3.81 -10.60 -0.26
N ASP A 249 -3.79 -11.86 -0.66
CA ASP A 249 -2.69 -12.79 -0.36
C ASP A 249 -1.37 -12.46 -1.06
N LEU A 250 -1.38 -11.90 -2.28
CA LEU A 250 -0.16 -11.45 -2.94
C LEU A 250 0.53 -10.29 -2.19
N ASN A 251 -0.20 -9.54 -1.34
CA ASN A 251 0.40 -8.52 -0.51
C ASN A 251 1.39 -9.10 0.52
N TRP A 252 1.26 -10.38 0.90
CA TRP A 252 2.21 -11.05 1.79
C TRP A 252 3.60 -11.20 1.18
N GLU A 253 3.72 -11.34 -0.14
CA GLU A 253 5.00 -11.36 -0.84
C GLU A 253 5.76 -10.04 -0.60
N TRP A 254 5.06 -8.93 -0.77
CA TRP A 254 5.59 -7.59 -0.52
C TRP A 254 5.93 -7.36 0.96
N TYR A 255 5.06 -7.83 1.87
CA TYR A 255 5.23 -7.64 3.30
C TYR A 255 6.45 -8.37 3.85
N ARG A 256 6.77 -9.55 3.33
CA ARG A 256 8.00 -10.28 3.72
C ARG A 256 9.25 -9.45 3.45
N LEU A 257 9.33 -8.82 2.27
CA LEU A 257 10.49 -7.97 1.94
C LEU A 257 10.49 -6.67 2.76
N ARG A 258 9.32 -6.12 3.05
CA ARG A 258 9.19 -4.97 3.95
C ARG A 258 9.83 -5.23 5.33
N ILE A 259 9.59 -6.41 5.94
CA ILE A 259 10.19 -6.76 7.23
C ILE A 259 11.73 -6.69 7.17
N GLU A 260 12.32 -7.20 6.08
CA GLU A 260 13.77 -7.15 5.91
C GLU A 260 14.28 -5.71 5.72
N VAL A 261 13.56 -4.90 4.96
CA VAL A 261 13.87 -3.46 4.81
C VAL A 261 13.80 -2.73 6.16
N GLU A 262 12.76 -2.98 6.97
CA GLU A 262 12.61 -2.36 8.29
C GLU A 262 13.71 -2.77 9.27
N ARG A 263 14.21 -4.01 9.17
CA ARG A 263 15.39 -4.46 9.94
C ARG A 263 16.66 -3.69 9.55
N LEU A 264 16.83 -3.39 8.28
CA LEU A 264 17.98 -2.62 7.77
C LEU A 264 17.91 -1.15 8.17
N ASP A 265 16.72 -0.56 8.22
CA ASP A 265 16.49 0.82 8.66
C ASP A 265 16.71 1.03 10.18
N GLY A 266 16.69 -0.03 10.98
CA GLY A 266 17.08 -0.02 12.39
C GLY A 266 16.13 0.69 13.37
N ASP A 267 14.88 1.03 12.99
CA ASP A 267 13.91 1.66 13.90
C ASP A 267 13.11 0.62 14.70
N SER A 268 13.70 0.13 15.79
CA SER A 268 13.06 -0.80 16.73
C SER A 268 12.13 -0.09 17.75
N SER A 269 12.08 1.23 17.77
CA SER A 269 11.37 2.00 18.81
C SER A 269 9.89 2.24 18.52
N GLU A 270 9.39 1.86 17.33
CA GLU A 270 8.02 2.11 16.91
C GLU A 270 6.99 1.47 17.86
N GLY A 271 7.19 0.21 18.22
CA GLY A 271 6.27 -0.50 19.11
C GLY A 271 6.18 0.15 20.51
N LEU A 272 7.28 0.63 21.04
CA LEU A 272 7.32 1.31 22.33
C LEU A 272 6.60 2.66 22.28
N ARG A 273 6.82 3.45 21.22
CA ARG A 273 6.11 4.73 21.01
C ARG A 273 4.60 4.53 20.92
N VAL A 274 4.15 3.51 20.19
CA VAL A 274 2.72 3.17 20.08
C VAL A 274 2.17 2.77 21.44
N PHE A 275 2.85 1.91 22.18
CA PHE A 275 2.43 1.50 23.53
C PHE A 275 2.22 2.70 24.45
N PHE A 276 3.17 3.64 24.51
CA PHE A 276 3.02 4.86 25.32
C PHE A 276 1.86 5.73 24.85
N MET A 277 1.70 5.92 23.54
CA MET A 277 0.59 6.71 22.97
C MET A 277 -0.77 6.11 23.35
N GLU A 278 -0.97 4.80 23.15
CA GLU A 278 -2.21 4.11 23.50
C GLU A 278 -2.49 4.14 25.00
N THR A 279 -1.44 4.04 25.83
CA THR A 279 -1.57 4.20 27.30
C THR A 279 -2.05 5.59 27.66
N LEU A 280 -1.51 6.66 27.05
CA LEU A 280 -1.95 8.03 27.30
C LEU A 280 -3.40 8.26 26.86
N ILE A 281 -3.81 7.70 25.72
CA ILE A 281 -5.20 7.76 25.25
C ILE A 281 -6.13 7.07 26.25
N ALA A 282 -5.77 5.88 26.74
CA ALA A 282 -6.56 5.15 27.73
C ALA A 282 -6.71 5.93 29.05
N LEU A 283 -5.63 6.51 29.54
CA LEU A 283 -5.65 7.36 30.76
C LEU A 283 -6.51 8.62 30.56
N PHE A 284 -6.40 9.26 29.40
CA PHE A 284 -7.23 10.42 29.06
C PHE A 284 -8.72 10.06 29.03
N LEU A 285 -9.10 8.98 28.36
CA LEU A 285 -10.49 8.51 28.31
C LEU A 285 -11.02 8.14 29.71
N LEU A 286 -10.19 7.53 30.57
CA LEU A 286 -10.56 7.22 31.95
C LEU A 286 -10.80 8.52 32.77
N LEU A 287 -9.97 9.54 32.60
CA LEU A 287 -10.14 10.84 33.25
C LEU A 287 -11.45 11.52 32.80
N VAL A 288 -11.70 11.55 31.50
CA VAL A 288 -12.94 12.10 30.93
C VAL A 288 -14.16 11.34 31.48
N TYR A 289 -14.11 10.00 31.52
CA TYR A 289 -15.19 9.19 32.09
C TYR A 289 -15.45 9.53 33.55
N LYS A 290 -14.40 9.63 34.40
CA LYS A 290 -14.54 10.02 35.82
C LYS A 290 -15.17 11.40 35.96
N THR A 291 -14.77 12.35 35.11
CA THR A 291 -15.35 13.70 35.11
C THR A 291 -16.84 13.67 34.75
N ILE A 292 -17.22 12.97 33.68
CA ILE A 292 -18.62 12.78 33.29
C ILE A 292 -19.41 12.13 34.42
N ALA A 293 -18.89 11.03 35.00
CA ALA A 293 -19.58 10.31 36.08
C ALA A 293 -19.81 11.15 37.33
N ASN A 294 -18.92 12.14 37.61
CA ASN A 294 -19.06 13.03 38.77
C ASN A 294 -20.03 14.20 38.54
N TYR A 295 -20.08 14.73 37.32
CA TYR A 295 -20.85 15.95 37.04
C TYR A 295 -22.20 15.72 36.39
N ILE A 296 -22.39 14.61 35.66
CA ILE A 296 -23.65 14.29 35.01
C ILE A 296 -24.48 13.40 35.94
N LYS A 297 -25.52 14.01 36.58
CA LYS A 297 -26.58 13.27 37.22
C LYS A 297 -27.60 12.85 36.17
N ALA A 298 -27.95 11.57 36.12
CA ALA A 298 -28.96 11.06 35.19
C ALA A 298 -30.27 11.83 35.37
N PRO A 299 -30.80 12.51 34.33
CA PRO A 299 -32.12 13.15 34.44
C PRO A 299 -33.17 12.06 34.56
N SER A 300 -34.02 12.14 35.57
CA SER A 300 -35.03 11.16 35.93
C SER A 300 -36.08 10.84 34.85
N ARG A 301 -35.98 11.46 33.70
CA ARG A 301 -36.96 11.38 32.59
C ARG A 301 -36.40 10.88 31.24
N TRP A 302 -35.10 10.64 31.11
CA TRP A 302 -34.51 10.19 29.83
C TRP A 302 -34.37 8.68 29.83
N ARG A 303 -35.50 7.94 29.69
CA ARG A 303 -35.48 6.53 29.31
C ARG A 303 -35.45 6.46 27.78
N LEU A 304 -34.29 6.63 27.16
CA LEU A 304 -34.08 6.07 25.84
C LEU A 304 -34.21 4.55 26.03
N LYS A 305 -35.28 3.95 25.52
CA LYS A 305 -35.41 2.47 25.47
C LYS A 305 -34.13 1.94 24.84
N ASP A 306 -33.59 0.87 25.41
CA ASP A 306 -32.44 0.14 24.86
C ASP A 306 -32.60 0.01 23.35
N SER A 307 -31.95 0.86 22.61
CA SER A 307 -32.10 0.89 21.16
C SER A 307 -30.93 0.10 20.57
N PHE A 308 -31.22 -1.01 19.94
CA PHE A 308 -30.25 -1.72 19.09
C PHE A 308 -29.55 -0.74 18.13
N VAL A 309 -30.30 0.24 17.62
CA VAL A 309 -29.82 1.27 16.70
C VAL A 309 -28.76 2.15 17.35
N ALA A 310 -28.90 2.54 18.62
CA ALA A 310 -27.90 3.38 19.30
C ALA A 310 -26.56 2.65 19.44
N TYR A 311 -26.56 1.38 19.86
CA TYR A 311 -25.33 0.60 19.94
C TYR A 311 -24.75 0.28 18.59
N PHE A 312 -25.57 0.05 17.57
CA PHE A 312 -25.10 -0.15 16.21
C PHE A 312 -24.38 1.08 15.66
N LEU A 313 -24.96 2.27 15.88
CA LEU A 313 -24.34 3.54 15.49
C LEU A 313 -23.03 3.80 16.25
N LEU A 314 -22.99 3.51 17.57
CA LEU A 314 -21.76 3.61 18.36
C LEU A 314 -20.66 2.68 17.81
N GLN A 315 -21.01 1.45 17.41
CA GLN A 315 -20.09 0.53 16.76
C GLN A 315 -19.53 1.11 15.45
N LEU A 316 -20.39 1.60 14.58
CA LEU A 316 -19.97 2.18 13.30
C LEU A 316 -19.05 3.40 13.52
N CYS A 317 -19.40 4.28 14.45
CA CYS A 317 -18.58 5.43 14.79
C CYS A 317 -17.21 5.00 15.36
N ALA A 318 -17.18 4.00 16.25
CA ALA A 318 -15.94 3.51 16.81
C ALA A 318 -15.04 2.86 15.74
N ILE A 319 -15.62 2.07 14.82
CA ILE A 319 -14.88 1.48 13.69
C ILE A 319 -14.31 2.60 12.81
N ALA A 320 -15.14 3.57 12.40
CA ALA A 320 -14.71 4.64 11.51
C ALA A 320 -13.61 5.49 12.14
N PHE A 321 -13.77 5.89 13.41
CA PHE A 321 -12.77 6.67 14.12
C PHE A 321 -11.47 5.89 14.31
N SER A 322 -11.55 4.64 14.77
CA SER A 322 -10.36 3.80 14.96
C SER A 322 -9.60 3.60 13.65
N PHE A 323 -10.32 3.43 12.53
CA PHE A 323 -9.73 3.34 11.21
C PHE A 323 -8.96 4.61 10.82
N LEU A 324 -9.54 5.79 11.08
CA LEU A 324 -8.93 7.09 10.78
C LEU A 324 -7.72 7.42 11.66
N THR A 325 -7.61 6.81 12.85
CA THR A 325 -6.49 7.06 13.77
C THR A 325 -5.23 6.27 13.44
N VAL A 326 -5.31 5.25 12.58
CA VAL A 326 -4.13 4.47 12.17
C VAL A 326 -3.27 5.30 11.22
N PRO A 327 -2.02 5.66 11.59
CA PRO A 327 -1.14 6.40 10.71
C PRO A 327 -0.80 5.59 9.45
N PRO A 328 -0.64 6.25 8.28
CA PRO A 328 -0.29 5.56 7.05
C PRO A 328 1.09 4.91 7.14
N GLN A 329 1.28 3.84 6.39
CA GLN A 329 2.57 3.15 6.17
C GLN A 329 3.25 2.57 7.42
N ARG A 330 2.55 2.45 8.56
CA ARG A 330 3.05 1.74 9.74
C ARG A 330 3.12 0.23 9.48
N SER A 331 3.93 -0.48 10.28
CA SER A 331 4.00 -1.94 10.17
C SER A 331 2.62 -2.57 10.39
N LEU A 332 2.41 -3.74 9.79
CA LEU A 332 1.11 -4.42 9.83
C LEU A 332 0.65 -4.67 11.28
N LEU A 333 1.56 -5.18 12.12
CA LEU A 333 1.28 -5.47 13.52
C LEU A 333 0.91 -4.21 14.29
N VAL A 334 1.69 -3.13 14.12
CA VAL A 334 1.43 -1.83 14.79
C VAL A 334 0.10 -1.25 14.34
N SER A 335 -0.22 -1.27 13.05
CA SER A 335 -1.48 -0.74 12.52
C SER A 335 -2.70 -1.47 13.07
N TRP A 336 -2.66 -2.81 13.09
CA TRP A 336 -3.76 -3.62 13.67
C TRP A 336 -3.86 -3.42 15.18
N THR A 337 -2.75 -3.27 15.89
CA THR A 337 -2.75 -2.98 17.33
C THR A 337 -3.45 -1.65 17.60
N ILE A 338 -3.06 -0.58 16.90
CA ILE A 338 -3.71 0.74 17.06
C ILE A 338 -5.21 0.65 16.77
N PHE A 339 -5.59 0.02 15.65
CA PHE A 339 -6.99 -0.12 15.26
C PHE A 339 -7.83 -0.85 16.32
N ILE A 340 -7.37 -2.03 16.76
CA ILE A 340 -8.10 -2.86 17.74
C ILE A 340 -8.15 -2.18 19.10
N THR A 341 -7.04 -1.59 19.55
CA THR A 341 -6.97 -0.90 20.85
C THR A 341 -7.89 0.32 20.89
N ASN A 342 -7.83 1.18 19.85
CA ASN A 342 -8.69 2.35 19.79
C ASN A 342 -10.18 1.98 19.69
N GLN A 343 -10.51 0.97 18.91
CA GLN A 343 -11.88 0.47 18.83
C GLN A 343 -12.36 -0.04 20.19
N LEU A 344 -11.55 -0.82 20.88
CA LEU A 344 -11.84 -1.35 22.21
C LEU A 344 -12.08 -0.22 23.21
N LEU A 345 -11.16 0.74 23.29
CA LEU A 345 -11.23 1.88 24.22
C LEU A 345 -12.46 2.76 23.95
N LEU A 346 -12.73 3.09 22.69
CA LEU A 346 -13.87 3.92 22.32
C LEU A 346 -15.20 3.27 22.59
N LEU A 347 -15.32 1.96 22.30
CA LEU A 347 -16.56 1.21 22.60
C LEU A 347 -16.77 1.06 24.09
N LEU A 348 -15.72 0.75 24.85
CA LEU A 348 -15.81 0.63 26.30
C LEU A 348 -16.19 1.98 26.94
N PHE A 349 -15.51 3.06 26.53
CA PHE A 349 -15.80 4.40 27.02
C PHE A 349 -17.23 4.83 26.70
N SER A 350 -17.64 4.75 25.42
CA SER A 350 -18.97 5.19 25.01
C SER A 350 -20.09 4.35 25.66
N THR A 351 -19.88 3.04 25.80
CA THR A 351 -20.84 2.16 26.49
C THR A 351 -20.93 2.46 27.99
N ALA A 352 -19.80 2.73 28.66
CA ALA A 352 -19.77 3.12 30.05
C ALA A 352 -20.46 4.47 30.30
N VAL A 353 -20.21 5.46 29.42
CA VAL A 353 -20.89 6.78 29.48
C VAL A 353 -22.40 6.60 29.25
N TYR A 354 -22.80 5.80 28.26
CA TYR A 354 -24.20 5.50 28.00
C TYR A 354 -24.88 4.85 29.20
N ALA A 355 -24.25 3.80 29.77
CA ALA A 355 -24.75 3.12 30.97
C ALA A 355 -24.92 4.11 32.15
N ARG A 356 -23.97 5.00 32.35
CA ARG A 356 -24.02 6.01 33.42
C ARG A 356 -25.14 7.03 33.22
N ILE A 357 -25.30 7.52 31.98
CA ILE A 357 -26.32 8.58 31.67
C ILE A 357 -27.74 7.99 31.67
N ILE A 358 -27.95 6.82 31.11
CA ILE A 358 -29.29 6.25 30.85
C ILE A 358 -29.76 5.37 31.99
N HIS A 359 -28.88 4.54 32.56
CA HIS A 359 -29.22 3.51 33.53
C HIS A 359 -28.73 3.81 34.97
N ASP A 360 -27.94 4.87 35.15
CA ASP A 360 -27.23 5.20 36.40
C ASP A 360 -26.40 4.02 36.98
N THR A 361 -25.81 3.25 36.06
CA THR A 361 -25.03 2.05 36.38
C THR A 361 -23.57 2.22 35.91
N THR A 362 -22.69 1.42 36.50
CA THR A 362 -21.29 1.30 36.08
C THR A 362 -21.02 -0.17 35.78
N PRO A 363 -20.32 -0.48 34.66
CA PRO A 363 -19.91 -1.82 34.34
C PRO A 363 -19.04 -2.41 35.46
N ASN A 364 -19.27 -3.67 35.84
CA ASN A 364 -18.40 -4.35 36.78
C ASN A 364 -17.11 -4.85 36.09
N LEU A 365 -16.09 -5.19 36.89
CA LEU A 365 -14.80 -5.61 36.39
C LEU A 365 -14.88 -6.83 35.46
N ALA A 366 -15.72 -7.82 35.79
CA ALA A 366 -15.88 -9.03 35.00
C ALA A 366 -16.45 -8.73 33.61
N GLN A 367 -17.43 -7.84 33.50
CA GLN A 367 -17.99 -7.37 32.24
C GLN A 367 -16.98 -6.64 31.40
N VAL A 368 -16.17 -5.76 32.03
CA VAL A 368 -15.08 -5.04 31.35
C VAL A 368 -14.04 -6.02 30.79
N LEU A 369 -13.58 -6.98 31.62
CA LEU A 369 -12.62 -8.00 31.18
C LEU A 369 -13.17 -8.88 30.06
N GLN A 370 -14.43 -9.30 30.14
CA GLN A 370 -15.08 -10.07 29.08
C GLN A 370 -15.09 -9.29 27.76
N PHE A 371 -15.39 -8.00 27.80
CA PHE A 371 -15.40 -7.14 26.63
C PHE A 371 -13.99 -6.94 26.06
N MET A 372 -12.99 -6.70 26.93
CA MET A 372 -11.60 -6.54 26.54
C MET A 372 -10.99 -7.79 25.87
N LEU A 373 -11.44 -8.97 26.23
CA LEU A 373 -11.00 -10.23 25.62
C LEU A 373 -11.75 -10.54 24.34
N PHE A 374 -13.01 -10.17 24.25
CA PHE A 374 -13.88 -10.52 23.11
C PHE A 374 -13.38 -9.89 21.79
N LEU A 375 -13.13 -8.59 21.76
CA LEU A 375 -12.76 -7.89 20.52
C LEU A 375 -11.47 -8.43 19.88
N PRO A 376 -10.35 -8.54 20.60
CA PRO A 376 -9.12 -9.04 20.00
C PRO A 376 -9.20 -10.52 19.62
N THR A 377 -9.89 -11.36 20.40
CA THR A 377 -10.02 -12.80 20.10
C THR A 377 -10.87 -13.03 18.86
N THR A 378 -11.98 -12.33 18.72
CA THR A 378 -12.85 -12.46 17.54
C THR A 378 -12.21 -11.83 16.30
N ALA A 379 -11.50 -10.72 16.43
CA ALA A 379 -10.72 -10.15 15.33
C ALA A 379 -9.64 -11.13 14.85
N ALA A 380 -8.92 -11.77 15.78
CA ALA A 380 -7.95 -12.81 15.45
C ALA A 380 -8.61 -14.02 14.75
N ALA A 381 -9.78 -14.46 15.22
CA ALA A 381 -10.52 -15.56 14.60
C ALA A 381 -10.93 -15.22 13.15
N ILE A 382 -11.43 -14.01 12.90
CA ILE A 382 -11.75 -13.54 11.55
C ILE A 382 -10.49 -13.54 10.68
N TRP A 383 -9.38 -13.00 11.19
CA TRP A 383 -8.10 -12.97 10.50
C TRP A 383 -7.63 -14.37 10.06
N PHE A 384 -7.59 -15.32 11.00
CA PHE A 384 -7.15 -16.68 10.70
C PHE A 384 -8.11 -17.42 9.77
N THR A 385 -9.42 -17.18 9.88
CA THR A 385 -10.41 -17.74 8.95
C THR A 385 -10.18 -17.27 7.53
N LEU A 386 -10.02 -15.96 7.34
CA LEU A 386 -9.76 -15.39 6.01
C LEU A 386 -8.44 -15.88 5.42
N LYS A 387 -7.40 -16.02 6.26
CA LYS A 387 -6.11 -16.55 5.82
C LYS A 387 -6.16 -18.01 5.38
N ALA A 388 -7.06 -18.82 5.97
CA ALA A 388 -7.24 -20.23 5.62
C ALA A 388 -7.99 -20.43 4.29
N ILE A 389 -8.74 -19.43 3.82
CA ILE A 389 -9.48 -19.49 2.55
C ILE A 389 -8.53 -19.17 1.39
N SER A 390 -8.51 -20.04 0.38
CA SER A 390 -7.55 -19.94 -0.73
C SER A 390 -7.95 -18.91 -1.79
N THR A 391 -9.25 -18.79 -2.12
CA THR A 391 -9.70 -17.92 -3.20
C THR A 391 -10.13 -16.55 -2.70
N PHE A 392 -9.90 -15.50 -3.51
CA PHE A 392 -10.30 -14.14 -3.16
C PHE A 392 -11.82 -13.97 -3.09
N SER A 393 -12.56 -14.59 -4.02
CA SER A 393 -14.03 -14.56 -4.04
C SER A 393 -14.64 -15.15 -2.76
N ASP A 394 -14.11 -16.29 -2.29
CA ASP A 394 -14.60 -16.93 -1.06
C ASP A 394 -14.25 -16.10 0.17
N ARG A 395 -13.09 -15.41 0.19
CA ARG A 395 -12.76 -14.43 1.25
C ARG A 395 -13.75 -13.27 1.28
N CYS A 396 -14.15 -12.75 0.11
CA CYS A 396 -15.17 -11.70 0.04
C CYS A 396 -16.51 -12.18 0.59
N ILE A 397 -16.96 -13.40 0.22
CA ILE A 397 -18.19 -14.00 0.76
C ILE A 397 -18.09 -14.18 2.26
N ALA A 398 -16.96 -14.73 2.75
CA ALA A 398 -16.72 -14.89 4.18
C ALA A 398 -16.78 -13.56 4.93
N MET A 399 -16.20 -12.48 4.40
CA MET A 399 -16.26 -11.14 5.01
C MET A 399 -17.68 -10.58 5.07
N LEU A 400 -18.50 -10.80 4.03
CA LEU A 400 -19.91 -10.38 4.03
C LEU A 400 -20.73 -11.06 5.13
N ILE A 401 -20.29 -12.23 5.63
CA ILE A 401 -20.94 -12.97 6.71
C ILE A 401 -20.30 -12.63 8.08
N LEU A 402 -18.97 -12.68 8.15
CA LEU A 402 -18.23 -12.54 9.40
C LEU A 402 -18.30 -11.13 9.99
N LEU A 403 -18.20 -10.08 9.16
CA LEU A 403 -18.22 -8.71 9.65
C LEU A 403 -19.59 -8.31 10.26
N PRO A 404 -20.74 -8.54 9.61
CA PRO A 404 -22.02 -8.30 10.25
C PRO A 404 -22.24 -9.13 11.52
N SER A 405 -21.84 -10.40 11.52
CA SER A 405 -21.93 -11.27 12.69
C SER A 405 -21.12 -10.74 13.87
N TRP A 406 -19.90 -10.26 13.59
CA TRP A 406 -19.04 -9.63 14.60
C TRP A 406 -19.66 -8.35 15.17
N ILE A 407 -20.21 -7.48 14.32
CA ILE A 407 -20.93 -6.26 14.75
C ILE A 407 -22.13 -6.61 15.63
N LEU A 408 -22.91 -7.63 15.26
CA LEU A 408 -24.05 -8.09 16.06
C LEU A 408 -23.63 -8.62 17.44
N LEU A 409 -22.58 -9.43 17.50
CA LEU A 409 -22.06 -9.97 18.76
C LEU A 409 -21.50 -8.84 19.66
N ALA A 410 -20.74 -7.91 19.10
CA ALA A 410 -20.24 -6.76 19.85
C ALA A 410 -21.39 -5.88 20.36
N ASN A 411 -22.45 -5.71 19.57
CA ASN A 411 -23.68 -5.02 19.97
C ASN A 411 -24.35 -5.71 21.18
N CYS A 412 -24.48 -7.03 21.15
CA CYS A 412 -25.02 -7.81 22.29
C CYS A 412 -24.18 -7.62 23.56
N LEU A 413 -22.86 -7.58 23.43
CA LEU A 413 -21.97 -7.35 24.58
C LEU A 413 -22.08 -5.91 25.13
N CYS A 414 -22.15 -4.89 24.27
CA CYS A 414 -22.40 -3.52 24.70
C CYS A 414 -23.69 -3.39 25.49
N ARG A 415 -24.76 -4.05 25.02
CA ARG A 415 -26.05 -4.10 25.74
C ARG A 415 -25.92 -4.78 27.11
N ARG A 416 -25.19 -5.89 27.22
CA ARG A 416 -24.91 -6.55 28.50
C ARG A 416 -24.11 -5.70 29.46
N LEU A 417 -23.14 -4.92 28.96
CA LEU A 417 -22.36 -3.96 29.76
C LEU A 417 -23.24 -2.87 30.38
N SER A 418 -24.27 -2.44 29.65
CA SER A 418 -25.20 -1.38 30.10
C SER A 418 -26.43 -1.90 30.83
N ALA A 419 -26.69 -3.19 30.80
CA ALA A 419 -27.89 -3.77 31.46
C ALA A 419 -27.73 -3.73 32.99
N VAL A 420 -28.74 -3.23 33.65
CA VAL A 420 -28.87 -3.30 35.12
C VAL A 420 -29.07 -4.78 35.52
N ASP A 421 -28.31 -5.20 36.49
CA ASP A 421 -28.61 -6.49 37.16
C ASP A 421 -29.92 -6.30 37.98
N ASN A 422 -31.05 -6.49 37.33
CA ASN A 422 -32.38 -6.35 37.95
C ASN A 422 -32.60 -7.33 39.15
N THR A 423 -31.69 -8.27 39.35
CA THR A 423 -31.74 -9.19 40.48
C THR A 423 -31.38 -8.55 41.81
N ALA A 424 -30.68 -7.40 41.81
CA ALA A 424 -30.33 -6.65 43.00
C ALA A 424 -31.47 -5.74 43.51
N LEU A 425 -32.40 -5.34 42.64
CA LEU A 425 -33.52 -4.45 42.99
C LEU A 425 -34.73 -5.16 43.62
N VAL A 426 -34.78 -6.47 43.54
CA VAL A 426 -35.90 -7.28 44.13
C VAL A 426 -35.72 -7.51 45.64
N ARG A 427 -34.61 -7.15 46.25
CA ARG A 427 -34.31 -7.45 47.67
C ARG A 427 -34.62 -6.36 48.70
N TYR A 428 -35.21 -5.24 48.30
CA TYR A 428 -35.66 -4.23 49.27
C TYR A 428 -37.11 -3.82 49.06
N GLU A 429 -38.06 -4.73 49.32
CA GLU A 429 -39.35 -4.32 49.82
C GLU A 429 -39.24 -4.19 51.32
N PRO A 430 -39.51 -3.01 51.92
CA PRO A 430 -39.57 -2.89 53.36
C PRO A 430 -40.83 -3.66 53.82
N VAL A 431 -40.63 -4.64 54.72
CA VAL A 431 -41.70 -5.30 55.41
C VAL A 431 -42.55 -4.23 56.10
N LYS A 432 -43.75 -4.05 55.62
CA LYS A 432 -44.76 -3.25 56.33
C LYS A 432 -45.09 -4.01 57.60
N THR A 433 -44.56 -3.54 58.72
CA THR A 433 -45.03 -3.91 60.03
C THR A 433 -46.37 -3.26 60.23
N SER A 434 -47.42 -4.11 60.36
CA SER A 434 -48.76 -3.77 60.81
C SER A 434 -48.80 -3.38 62.28
#